data_265e598acae566529907e1834faf0d29
#
_entry.id   265e598acae566529907e1834faf0d29
#
_cell.length_a   1.000
_cell.length_b   1.000
_cell.length_c   1.000
_cell.angle_alpha   90.00
_cell.angle_beta   90.00
_cell.angle_gamma   90.00
#
_symmetry.space_group_name_H-M   'P 1'
#
loop_
_entity.id
_entity.type
_entity.pdbx_description
1 polymer ?
#
loop_
_entity_poly.entity_id
_entity_poly.type
_entity_poly.pdbx_seq_one_letter_code
_entity_poly.pdbx_strand_id
1 'polypeptide(L)'
;MKLLVVEDDHLLNNTLCYNLSAAGYTVDAAVTKKAAVSFCEAQDYDLIVLDVNLPDGNGFDLCEKIKERRPDTAVIFLTANDME
;
A
#
# COMPACT_ATOMS: atom_id res chain seq x y z
N MET A 1 12.08 -3.50 8.82
CA MET A 1 11.31 -3.70 7.59
C MET A 1 10.40 -2.51 7.37
N LYS A 2 10.41 -1.96 6.18
CA LYS A 2 9.62 -0.77 5.86
C LYS A 2 8.45 -1.11 4.99
N LEU A 3 7.24 -0.70 5.41
CA LEU A 3 5.99 -1.01 4.73
C LEU A 3 5.26 0.24 4.29
N LEU A 4 4.48 0.10 3.22
CA LEU A 4 3.56 1.13 2.76
C LEU A 4 2.18 0.51 2.71
N VAL A 5 1.19 1.18 3.32
CA VAL A 5 -0.21 0.76 3.26
C VAL A 5 -0.95 1.73 2.35
N VAL A 6 -1.54 1.21 1.28
CA VAL A 6 -2.28 2.01 0.28
C VAL A 6 -3.75 1.60 0.35
N GLU A 7 -4.56 2.40 0.99
CA GLU A 7 -5.96 2.12 1.25
C GLU A 7 -6.71 3.44 1.42
N ASP A 8 -7.78 3.64 0.67
CA ASP A 8 -8.53 4.89 0.71
C ASP A 8 -9.49 5.02 1.89
N ASP A 9 -9.86 3.91 2.52
CA ASP A 9 -10.66 3.94 3.75
C ASP A 9 -9.74 4.36 4.90
N HIS A 10 -9.94 5.57 5.42
CA HIS A 10 -9.05 6.13 6.43
C HIS A 10 -9.02 5.30 7.71
N LEU A 11 -10.17 4.79 8.13
CA LEU A 11 -10.24 3.99 9.35
C LEU A 11 -9.47 2.68 9.19
N LEU A 12 -9.68 2.00 8.08
CA LEU A 12 -8.98 0.75 7.81
C LEU A 12 -7.49 0.98 7.68
N ASN A 13 -7.10 2.04 6.95
CA ASN A 13 -5.70 2.39 6.78
C ASN A 13 -5.04 2.64 8.14
N ASN A 14 -5.67 3.46 8.99
CA ASN A 14 -5.14 3.77 10.31
C ASN A 14 -5.02 2.52 11.17
N THR A 15 -6.01 1.64 11.11
CA THR A 15 -6.01 0.40 11.89
C THR A 15 -4.86 -0.52 11.46
N LEU A 16 -4.68 -0.68 10.16
CA LEU A 16 -3.59 -1.50 9.64
C LEU A 16 -2.23 -0.92 10.02
N CYS A 17 -2.05 0.38 9.86
CA CYS A 17 -0.80 1.04 10.20
C CYS A 17 -0.50 0.93 11.69
N TYR A 18 -1.51 1.10 12.53
CA TYR A 18 -1.34 0.97 13.97
C TYR A 18 -0.87 -0.45 14.34
N ASN A 19 -1.55 -1.46 13.82
CA ASN A 19 -1.23 -2.85 14.14
C ASN A 19 0.16 -3.24 13.63
N LEU A 20 0.51 -2.81 12.42
CA LEU A 20 1.82 -3.12 11.86
C LEU A 20 2.94 -2.39 12.61
N SER A 21 2.70 -1.13 12.99
CA SER A 21 3.67 -0.38 13.78
C SER A 21 3.87 -1.01 15.16
N ALA A 22 2.79 -1.48 15.77
CA ALA A 22 2.85 -2.16 17.07
C ALA A 22 3.64 -3.46 16.98
N ALA A 23 3.67 -4.09 15.80
CA ALA A 23 4.46 -5.29 15.56
C ALA A 23 5.94 -5.01 15.30
N GLY A 24 6.33 -3.74 15.25
CA GLY A 24 7.74 -3.35 15.10
C GLY A 24 8.15 -2.88 13.72
N TYR A 25 7.21 -2.78 12.78
CA TYR A 25 7.53 -2.32 11.42
C TYR A 25 7.46 -0.81 11.32
N THR A 26 8.22 -0.25 10.40
CA THR A 26 8.12 1.16 10.03
C THR A 26 7.09 1.25 8.91
N VAL A 27 6.02 2.03 9.11
CA VAL A 27 4.87 2.04 8.19
C VAL A 27 4.53 3.45 7.73
N ASP A 28 4.38 3.62 6.42
CA ASP A 28 3.83 4.84 5.83
C ASP A 28 2.43 4.55 5.30
N ALA A 29 1.58 5.56 5.25
CA ALA A 29 0.20 5.44 4.83
C ALA A 29 -0.08 6.32 3.62
N ALA A 30 -0.71 5.74 2.60
CA ALA A 30 -1.17 6.48 1.42
C ALA A 30 -2.66 6.17 1.23
N VAL A 31 -3.46 7.18 0.93
CA VAL A 31 -4.89 7.00 0.74
C VAL A 31 -5.31 7.14 -0.72
N THR A 32 -4.37 7.45 -1.61
CA THR A 32 -4.60 7.56 -3.05
C THR A 32 -3.45 6.92 -3.81
N LYS A 33 -3.72 6.61 -5.10
CA LYS A 33 -2.68 6.10 -5.99
C LYS A 33 -1.55 7.14 -6.14
N LYS A 34 -1.92 8.41 -6.30
CA LYS A 34 -0.95 9.50 -6.46
C LYS A 34 -0.02 9.59 -5.26
N ALA A 35 -0.55 9.53 -4.05
CA ALA A 35 0.26 9.57 -2.84
C ALA A 35 1.20 8.37 -2.77
N ALA A 36 0.70 7.18 -3.14
CA ALA A 36 1.51 5.97 -3.15
C ALA A 36 2.69 6.08 -4.12
N VAL A 37 2.44 6.61 -5.31
CA VAL A 37 3.50 6.82 -6.30
C VAL A 37 4.57 7.76 -5.74
N SER A 38 4.15 8.85 -5.11
CA SER A 38 5.09 9.80 -4.50
C SER A 38 5.97 9.15 -3.44
N PHE A 39 5.37 8.33 -2.59
CA PHE A 39 6.12 7.59 -1.57
C PHE A 39 7.13 6.64 -2.22
N CYS A 40 6.71 5.91 -3.24
CA CYS A 40 7.57 4.93 -3.91
C CYS A 40 8.71 5.59 -4.69
N GLU A 41 8.51 6.80 -5.16
CA GLU A 41 9.57 7.56 -5.82
C GLU A 41 10.60 8.08 -4.83
N ALA A 42 10.17 8.39 -3.60
CA ALA A 42 11.02 8.97 -2.59
C ALA A 42 11.84 7.92 -1.82
N GLN A 43 11.34 6.70 -1.69
CA GLN A 43 11.99 5.69 -0.88
C GLN A 43 11.58 4.28 -1.29
N ASP A 44 12.35 3.30 -0.81
CA ASP A 44 12.09 1.90 -1.09
C ASP A 44 11.30 1.26 0.04
N TYR A 45 10.43 0.32 -0.33
CA TYR A 45 9.64 -0.44 0.63
C TYR A 45 9.92 -1.92 0.46
N ASP A 46 9.89 -2.64 1.58
CA ASP A 46 10.05 -4.10 1.58
C ASP A 46 8.74 -4.78 1.22
N LEU A 47 7.64 -4.20 1.67
CA LEU A 47 6.31 -4.75 1.44
C LEU A 47 5.31 -3.61 1.26
N ILE A 48 4.42 -3.75 0.30
CA ILE A 48 3.33 -2.81 0.07
C ILE A 48 2.01 -3.55 0.18
N VAL A 49 1.15 -3.06 1.07
CA VAL A 49 -0.23 -3.56 1.22
C VAL A 49 -1.11 -2.63 0.40
N LEU A 50 -1.80 -3.16 -0.58
CA LEU A 50 -2.39 -2.36 -1.65
C LEU A 50 -3.84 -2.74 -1.90
N ASP A 51 -4.74 -1.76 -1.81
CA ASP A 51 -6.13 -1.94 -2.17
C ASP A 51 -6.26 -1.96 -3.69
N VAL A 52 -7.14 -2.80 -4.21
CA VAL A 52 -7.40 -2.90 -5.65
C VAL A 52 -8.11 -1.66 -6.16
N ASN A 53 -9.07 -1.14 -5.40
CA ASN A 53 -9.88 0.00 -5.83
C ASN A 53 -9.45 1.26 -5.09
N LEU A 54 -8.82 2.18 -5.81
CA LEU A 54 -8.40 3.46 -5.27
C LEU A 54 -9.22 4.58 -5.93
N PRO A 55 -9.40 5.73 -5.25
CA PRO A 55 -10.24 6.80 -5.79
C PRO A 55 -9.72 7.36 -7.12
N ASP A 56 -8.42 7.30 -7.34
CA ASP A 56 -7.78 7.88 -8.53
C ASP A 56 -7.11 6.83 -9.41
N GLY A 57 -7.45 5.55 -9.24
CA GLY A 57 -6.90 4.53 -10.11
C GLY A 57 -7.08 3.12 -9.62
N ASN A 58 -6.40 2.21 -10.29
CA ASN A 58 -6.51 0.78 -10.08
C ASN A 58 -5.24 0.28 -9.40
N GLY A 59 -5.41 -0.51 -8.34
CA GLY A 59 -4.26 -1.06 -7.61
C GLY A 59 -3.40 -1.99 -8.43
N PHE A 60 -3.97 -2.71 -9.40
CA PHE A 60 -3.18 -3.58 -10.25
C PHE A 60 -2.21 -2.79 -11.13
N ASP A 61 -2.65 -1.65 -11.66
CA ASP A 61 -1.78 -0.76 -12.45
C ASP A 61 -0.65 -0.22 -11.58
N LEU A 62 -0.96 0.15 -10.35
CA LEU A 62 0.05 0.62 -9.41
C LEU A 62 1.06 -0.48 -9.11
N CYS A 63 0.59 -1.71 -8.91
CA CYS A 63 1.47 -2.85 -8.67
C CYS A 63 2.45 -3.06 -9.83
N GLU A 64 1.96 -2.94 -11.08
CA GLU A 64 2.83 -3.06 -12.25
C GLU A 64 3.95 -2.02 -12.23
N LYS A 65 3.60 -0.77 -11.93
CA LYS A 65 4.58 0.32 -11.86
C LYS A 65 5.62 0.07 -10.77
N ILE A 66 5.17 -0.39 -9.62
CA ILE A 66 6.05 -0.70 -8.50
C ILE A 66 7.02 -1.81 -8.89
N LYS A 67 6.51 -2.88 -9.50
CA LYS A 67 7.33 -4.02 -9.88
C LYS A 67 8.31 -3.70 -10.98
N GLU A 68 7.97 -2.78 -11.88
CA GLU A 68 8.90 -2.33 -12.92
C GLU A 68 10.12 -1.64 -12.33
N ARG A 69 9.91 -0.83 -11.29
CA ARG A 69 11.00 -0.09 -10.64
C ARG A 69 11.73 -0.94 -9.60
N ARG A 70 10.97 -1.77 -8.87
CA ARG A 70 11.48 -2.53 -7.74
C ARG A 70 10.91 -3.95 -7.78
N PRO A 71 11.46 -4.82 -8.62
CA PRO A 71 10.92 -6.18 -8.73
C PRO A 71 11.01 -6.99 -7.43
N ASP A 72 11.89 -6.59 -6.51
CA ASP A 72 12.05 -7.28 -5.22
C ASP A 72 11.04 -6.87 -4.16
N THR A 73 10.30 -5.79 -4.37
CA THR A 73 9.29 -5.34 -3.43
C THR A 73 8.11 -6.31 -3.44
N ALA A 74 7.74 -6.84 -2.28
CA ALA A 74 6.57 -7.70 -2.16
C ALA A 74 5.30 -6.85 -2.16
N VAL A 75 4.25 -7.32 -2.82
CA VAL A 75 2.95 -6.64 -2.85
C VAL A 75 1.87 -7.62 -2.42
N ILE A 76 1.07 -7.20 -1.44
CA ILE A 76 -0.09 -7.95 -0.97
C ILE A 76 -1.33 -7.13 -1.26
N PHE A 77 -2.32 -7.73 -1.93
CA PHE A 77 -3.57 -7.03 -2.22
C PHE A 77 -4.57 -7.19 -1.09
N LEU A 78 -5.24 -6.10 -0.75
CA LEU A 78 -6.39 -6.12 0.13
C LEU A 78 -7.63 -6.28 -0.74
N THR A 79 -8.40 -7.33 -0.50
CA THR A 79 -9.68 -7.51 -1.15
C THR A 79 -10.74 -7.19 -0.12
N ALA A 80 -11.32 -6.05 -0.22
CA ALA A 80 -12.30 -5.59 0.73
C ALA A 80 -13.65 -6.22 0.55
N ASN A 81 -13.80 -7.19 -0.12
CA ASN A 81 -15.05 -7.70 -0.43
C ASN A 81 -15.39 -8.93 0.11
N ASP A 82 -15.54 -8.96 0.30
CA ASP A 82 -15.77 -9.88 0.45
C ASP A 82 -16.80 -10.40 0.30
N MET A 83 -16.80 -10.50 0.10
CA MET A 83 -17.47 -10.93 0.02
C MET A 83 -18.49 -11.22 -0.06
N GLU A 84 -18.80 -10.99 -0.26
CA GLU A 84 -19.67 -11.43 -0.27
C GLU A 84 -20.09 -11.88 -0.44
#